data_65e389a7198d1cb4f30aac3114cdc268
#
_entry.id   65e389a7198d1cb4f30aac3114cdc268
#
_cell.length_a   1.000
_cell.length_b   1.000
_cell.length_c   1.000
_cell.angle_alpha   90.00
_cell.angle_beta   90.00
_cell.angle_gamma   90.00
#
_symmetry.space_group_name_H-M   'P 1'
#
loop_
_entity.id
_entity.type
_entity.pdbx_description
1 polymer ?
#
loop_
_entity_poly.entity_id
_entity_poly.type
_entity_poly.pdbx_seq_one_letter_code
_entity_poly.pdbx_strand_id
1 'polypeptide(L)'
;VATQFYSVADTMIIGLRLDADALAATSNASTILMIFLFISGGMELGGGLLVAAGKPTATRNELAELLYNLLFVDLVLALGLTVLGWCTLPALLQLIRTPAEILSEAVLYGRIYLLGLPFLMLYDLTKECIMGCGDSKTPLRAVIATSVMNIVLDLVLVGPFGVAGAAAATAAAQVAGAVYMLFHLRRTELDTPFQRWMLRAKYAKEIFRLSAPNSLQQASGTIITTVKQGLLG
;
A
#
# COMPACT_ATOMS: atom_id res chain seq x y z
N VAL A 1 -2.98 0.25 13.40
CA VAL A 1 -2.96 1.41 14.33
C VAL A 1 -1.90 2.42 13.92
N ALA A 2 -0.61 2.06 13.74
CA ALA A 2 0.45 3.01 13.40
C ALA A 2 0.26 3.66 12.02
N THR A 3 -0.20 2.93 11.01
CA THR A 3 -0.52 3.44 9.67
C THR A 3 -1.66 4.48 9.68
N GLN A 4 -2.57 4.40 10.62
CA GLN A 4 -3.63 5.41 10.79
C GLN A 4 -3.11 6.71 11.42
N PHE A 5 -2.06 6.64 12.26
CA PHE A 5 -1.49 7.82 12.87
C PHE A 5 -0.82 8.75 11.86
N TYR A 6 -0.05 8.22 10.89
CA TYR A 6 0.56 9.10 9.90
C TYR A 6 -0.49 9.68 8.93
N SER A 7 -1.54 8.92 8.57
CA SER A 7 -2.62 9.44 7.74
C SER A 7 -3.36 10.61 8.40
N VAL A 8 -3.57 10.54 9.72
CA VAL A 8 -4.14 11.67 10.48
C VAL A 8 -3.17 12.84 10.53
N ALA A 9 -1.87 12.59 10.75
CA ALA A 9 -0.86 13.63 10.77
C ALA A 9 -0.72 14.32 9.41
N ASP A 10 -0.72 13.57 8.31
CA ASP A 10 -0.72 14.06 6.93
C ASP A 10 -1.91 14.98 6.67
N THR A 11 -3.13 14.53 6.99
CA THR A 11 -4.36 15.33 6.86
C THR A 11 -4.29 16.62 7.71
N MET A 12 -3.75 16.54 8.94
CA MET A 12 -3.59 17.72 9.79
C MET A 12 -2.57 18.70 9.23
N ILE A 13 -1.43 18.22 8.70
CA ILE A 13 -0.39 19.08 8.13
C ILE A 13 -0.93 19.79 6.88
N ILE A 14 -1.66 19.08 6.01
CA ILE A 14 -2.31 19.66 4.85
C ILE A 14 -3.32 20.74 5.29
N GLY A 15 -4.21 20.43 6.22
CA GLY A 15 -5.22 21.38 6.71
C GLY A 15 -4.66 22.59 7.46
N LEU A 16 -3.47 22.48 8.07
CA LEU A 16 -2.79 23.60 8.77
C LEU A 16 -1.91 24.45 7.85
N ARG A 17 -1.38 23.88 6.77
CA ARG A 17 -0.41 24.52 5.88
C ARG A 17 -0.98 25.00 4.57
N LEU A 18 -2.06 24.39 4.11
CA LEU A 18 -2.73 24.69 2.87
C LEU A 18 -4.18 25.17 3.16
N ASP A 19 -4.93 25.43 2.11
CA ASP A 19 -6.31 25.87 2.18
C ASP A 19 -7.32 24.69 2.25
N ALA A 20 -8.60 25.03 2.37
CA ALA A 20 -9.68 24.05 2.42
C ALA A 20 -9.82 23.29 1.08
N ASP A 21 -9.47 23.90 -0.04
CA ASP A 21 -9.58 23.32 -1.37
C ASP A 21 -8.54 22.19 -1.54
N ALA A 22 -7.30 22.41 -1.09
CA ALA A 22 -6.25 21.40 -1.07
C ALA A 22 -6.64 20.20 -0.18
N LEU A 23 -7.24 20.45 0.98
CA LEU A 23 -7.73 19.39 1.87
C LEU A 23 -8.86 18.59 1.21
N ALA A 24 -9.80 19.27 0.54
CA ALA A 24 -10.88 18.63 -0.21
C ALA A 24 -10.35 17.82 -1.40
N ALA A 25 -9.37 18.35 -2.14
CA ALA A 25 -8.73 17.67 -3.25
C ALA A 25 -8.06 16.35 -2.82
N THR A 26 -7.26 16.40 -1.76
CA THR A 26 -6.57 15.20 -1.21
C THR A 26 -7.55 14.19 -0.64
N SER A 27 -8.63 14.63 0.03
CA SER A 27 -9.69 13.78 0.56
C SER A 27 -10.43 13.02 -0.56
N ASN A 28 -10.81 13.72 -1.64
CA ASN A 28 -11.48 13.11 -2.79
C ASN A 28 -10.57 12.11 -3.50
N ALA A 29 -9.29 12.46 -3.71
CA ALA A 29 -8.32 11.56 -4.28
C ALA A 29 -8.12 10.31 -3.41
N SER A 30 -7.98 10.47 -2.09
CA SER A 30 -7.81 9.37 -1.14
C SER A 30 -9.01 8.41 -1.14
N THR A 31 -10.23 8.92 -1.33
CA THR A 31 -11.43 8.09 -1.46
C THR A 31 -11.33 7.13 -2.64
N ILE A 32 -10.84 7.61 -3.79
CA ILE A 32 -10.63 6.76 -4.97
C ILE A 32 -9.44 5.81 -4.76
N LEU A 33 -8.34 6.29 -4.18
CA LEU A 33 -7.15 5.49 -3.91
C LEU A 33 -7.44 4.30 -2.98
N MET A 34 -8.37 4.45 -2.03
CA MET A 34 -8.80 3.35 -1.17
C MET A 34 -9.30 2.13 -1.93
N ILE A 35 -9.90 2.29 -3.11
CA ILE A 35 -10.34 1.16 -3.95
C ILE A 35 -9.14 0.28 -4.32
N PHE A 36 -8.04 0.91 -4.74
CA PHE A 36 -6.81 0.21 -5.10
C PHE A 36 -6.14 -0.42 -3.87
N LEU A 37 -6.17 0.27 -2.72
CA LEU A 37 -5.62 -0.23 -1.47
C LEU A 37 -6.39 -1.45 -0.91
N PHE A 38 -7.69 -1.55 -1.13
CA PHE A 38 -8.44 -2.76 -0.74
C PHE A 38 -8.08 -3.97 -1.58
N ILE A 39 -7.81 -3.76 -2.88
CA ILE A 39 -7.37 -4.85 -3.76
C ILE A 39 -5.98 -5.32 -3.31
N SER A 40 -5.06 -4.41 -3.02
CA SER A 40 -3.71 -4.74 -2.56
C SER A 40 -3.71 -5.45 -1.21
N GLY A 41 -4.44 -4.93 -0.23
CA GLY A 41 -4.48 -5.47 1.13
C GLY A 41 -4.91 -6.94 1.22
N GLY A 42 -5.78 -7.40 0.31
CA GLY A 42 -6.12 -8.82 0.22
C GLY A 42 -4.96 -9.68 -0.26
N MET A 43 -4.14 -9.17 -1.19
CA MET A 43 -2.94 -9.85 -1.67
C MET A 43 -1.88 -9.98 -0.55
N GLU A 44 -1.63 -8.92 0.16
CA GLU A 44 -0.66 -8.83 1.25
C GLU A 44 -1.01 -9.80 2.39
N LEU A 45 -2.25 -9.74 2.87
CA LEU A 45 -2.74 -10.63 3.93
C LEU A 45 -2.73 -12.09 3.47
N GLY A 46 -3.20 -12.39 2.26
CA GLY A 46 -3.18 -13.73 1.69
C GLY A 46 -1.76 -14.29 1.56
N GLY A 47 -0.82 -13.45 1.13
CA GLY A 47 0.60 -13.79 1.05
C GLY A 47 1.22 -14.11 2.41
N GLY A 48 0.97 -13.26 3.42
CA GLY A 48 1.43 -13.49 4.79
C GLY A 48 0.89 -14.80 5.39
N LEU A 49 -0.39 -15.10 5.17
CA LEU A 49 -1.02 -16.36 5.62
C LEU A 49 -0.39 -17.58 4.94
N LEU A 50 -0.09 -17.52 3.63
CA LEU A 50 0.61 -18.59 2.92
C LEU A 50 1.99 -18.86 3.49
N VAL A 51 2.75 -17.82 3.78
CA VAL A 51 4.07 -17.92 4.40
C VAL A 51 3.95 -18.52 5.81
N ALA A 52 3.03 -18.03 6.63
CA ALA A 52 2.81 -18.53 7.97
C ALA A 52 2.42 -20.02 7.99
N ALA A 53 1.57 -20.46 7.06
CA ALA A 53 1.17 -21.84 6.91
C ALA A 53 2.30 -22.76 6.38
N GLY A 54 3.11 -22.25 5.45
CA GLY A 54 4.21 -23.00 4.83
C GLY A 54 5.46 -23.10 5.69
N LYS A 55 5.82 -22.05 6.40
CA LYS A 55 7.08 -21.93 7.16
C LYS A 55 7.40 -23.13 8.07
N PRO A 56 6.45 -23.73 8.82
CA PRO A 56 6.76 -24.83 9.72
C PRO A 56 7.16 -26.14 9.02
N THR A 57 6.73 -26.36 7.77
CA THR A 57 6.88 -27.61 7.04
C THR A 57 7.73 -27.50 5.78
N ALA A 58 7.88 -26.30 5.24
CA ALA A 58 8.62 -26.06 4.01
C ALA A 58 10.13 -26.14 4.25
N THR A 59 10.83 -26.73 3.30
CA THR A 59 12.28 -26.58 3.19
C THR A 59 12.64 -25.12 2.86
N ARG A 60 13.90 -24.72 3.10
CA ARG A 60 14.37 -23.36 2.75
C ARG A 60 14.15 -23.02 1.27
N ASN A 61 14.35 -23.98 0.38
CA ASN A 61 14.14 -23.77 -1.06
C ASN A 61 12.67 -23.58 -1.42
N GLU A 62 11.75 -24.34 -0.81
CA GLU A 62 10.32 -24.20 -1.03
C GLU A 62 9.80 -22.87 -0.48
N LEU A 63 10.31 -22.43 0.68
CA LEU A 63 9.95 -21.12 1.22
C LEU A 63 10.46 -19.99 0.32
N ALA A 64 11.71 -20.08 -0.16
CA ALA A 64 12.26 -19.11 -1.10
C ALA A 64 11.47 -19.08 -2.42
N GLU A 65 11.08 -20.25 -2.94
CA GLU A 65 10.21 -20.36 -4.12
C GLU A 65 8.87 -19.67 -3.91
N LEU A 66 8.21 -19.89 -2.76
CA LEU A 66 6.96 -19.22 -2.40
C LEU A 66 7.14 -17.70 -2.33
N LEU A 67 8.15 -17.22 -1.61
CA LEU A 67 8.42 -15.79 -1.44
C LEU A 67 8.71 -15.09 -2.77
N TYR A 68 9.49 -15.69 -3.67
CA TYR A 68 9.74 -15.11 -4.99
C TYR A 68 8.48 -15.07 -5.86
N ASN A 69 7.59 -16.07 -5.78
CA ASN A 69 6.31 -16.03 -6.48
C ASN A 69 5.38 -14.95 -5.92
N LEU A 70 5.32 -14.79 -4.60
CA LEU A 70 4.55 -13.72 -3.95
C LEU A 70 5.03 -12.34 -4.41
N LEU A 71 6.34 -12.07 -4.34
CA LEU A 71 6.94 -10.81 -4.78
C LEU A 71 6.69 -10.53 -6.27
N PHE A 72 6.77 -11.56 -7.12
CA PHE A 72 6.52 -11.41 -8.55
C PHE A 72 5.05 -11.11 -8.87
N VAL A 73 4.12 -11.85 -8.28
CA VAL A 73 2.68 -11.64 -8.48
C VAL A 73 2.25 -10.28 -7.95
N ASP A 74 2.77 -9.90 -6.78
CA ASP A 74 2.51 -8.59 -6.18
C ASP A 74 3.01 -7.44 -7.08
N LEU A 75 4.23 -7.54 -7.59
CA LEU A 75 4.79 -6.53 -8.49
C LEU A 75 3.97 -6.40 -9.78
N VAL A 76 3.56 -7.52 -10.39
CA VAL A 76 2.71 -7.51 -11.60
C VAL A 76 1.36 -6.86 -11.30
N LEU A 77 0.73 -7.23 -10.19
CA LEU A 77 -0.54 -6.65 -9.76
C LEU A 77 -0.38 -5.15 -9.48
N ALA A 78 0.66 -4.76 -8.75
CA ALA A 78 0.94 -3.37 -8.40
C ALA A 78 1.13 -2.49 -9.64
N LEU A 79 1.93 -2.94 -10.61
CA LEU A 79 2.11 -2.22 -11.87
C LEU A 79 0.80 -2.14 -12.67
N GLY A 80 0.03 -3.23 -12.72
CA GLY A 80 -1.29 -3.24 -13.35
C GLY A 80 -2.25 -2.24 -12.70
N LEU A 81 -2.33 -2.22 -11.38
CA LEU A 81 -3.16 -1.28 -10.62
C LEU A 81 -2.69 0.17 -10.79
N THR A 82 -1.38 0.40 -10.84
CA THR A 82 -0.82 1.74 -11.09
C THR A 82 -1.23 2.27 -12.47
N VAL A 83 -1.08 1.46 -13.53
CA VAL A 83 -1.47 1.85 -14.88
C VAL A 83 -2.98 2.06 -14.96
N LEU A 84 -3.77 1.13 -14.41
CA LEU A 84 -5.22 1.24 -14.39
C LEU A 84 -5.66 2.51 -13.64
N GLY A 85 -5.12 2.74 -12.45
CA GLY A 85 -5.40 3.91 -11.63
C GLY A 85 -5.01 5.20 -12.35
N TRP A 86 -3.82 5.25 -12.94
CA TRP A 86 -3.36 6.41 -13.70
C TRP A 86 -4.31 6.81 -14.83
N CYS A 87 -4.83 5.83 -15.56
CA CYS A 87 -5.76 6.05 -16.68
C CYS A 87 -7.18 6.41 -16.20
N THR A 88 -7.65 5.77 -15.12
CA THR A 88 -9.06 5.90 -14.68
C THR A 88 -9.28 6.99 -13.64
N LEU A 89 -8.25 7.43 -12.90
CA LEU A 89 -8.37 8.38 -11.80
C LEU A 89 -9.16 9.67 -12.18
N PRO A 90 -8.89 10.35 -13.30
CA PRO A 90 -9.64 11.56 -13.63
C PRO A 90 -11.15 11.29 -13.83
N ALA A 91 -11.49 10.19 -14.48
CA ALA A 91 -12.89 9.79 -14.72
C ALA A 91 -13.58 9.40 -13.40
N LEU A 92 -12.89 8.69 -12.51
CA LEU A 92 -13.42 8.31 -11.20
C LEU A 92 -13.66 9.53 -10.31
N LEU A 93 -12.76 10.51 -10.31
CA LEU A 93 -12.94 11.78 -9.59
C LEU A 93 -14.14 12.57 -10.11
N GLN A 94 -14.33 12.63 -11.43
CA GLN A 94 -15.53 13.24 -12.02
C GLN A 94 -16.81 12.48 -11.65
N LEU A 95 -16.77 11.15 -11.61
CA LEU A 95 -17.91 10.30 -11.23
C LEU A 95 -18.39 10.58 -9.80
N ILE A 96 -17.47 10.82 -8.86
CA ILE A 96 -17.83 11.23 -7.48
C ILE A 96 -18.14 12.72 -7.36
N ARG A 97 -18.28 13.43 -8.51
CA ARG A 97 -18.63 14.86 -8.58
C ARG A 97 -17.63 15.78 -7.88
N THR A 98 -16.34 15.48 -7.99
CA THR A 98 -15.28 16.39 -7.52
C THR A 98 -15.45 17.76 -8.20
N PRO A 99 -15.50 18.88 -7.46
CA PRO A 99 -15.62 20.22 -8.03
C PRO A 99 -14.48 20.52 -9.03
N ALA A 100 -14.81 21.27 -10.10
CA ALA A 100 -13.86 21.54 -11.18
C ALA A 100 -12.63 22.33 -10.68
N GLU A 101 -12.82 23.18 -9.67
CA GLU A 101 -11.81 24.03 -9.07
C GLU A 101 -10.66 23.21 -8.45
N ILE A 102 -10.98 22.09 -7.78
CA ILE A 102 -10.01 21.23 -7.08
C ILE A 102 -9.62 19.98 -7.86
N LEU A 103 -10.25 19.72 -9.01
CA LEU A 103 -10.05 18.48 -9.77
C LEU A 103 -8.60 18.30 -10.21
N SER A 104 -7.94 19.37 -10.65
CA SER A 104 -6.54 19.32 -11.10
C SER A 104 -5.58 18.92 -9.97
N GLU A 105 -5.79 19.44 -8.77
CA GLU A 105 -4.99 19.10 -7.60
C GLU A 105 -5.26 17.67 -7.11
N ALA A 106 -6.52 17.24 -7.11
CA ALA A 106 -6.89 15.87 -6.77
C ALA A 106 -6.25 14.85 -7.73
N VAL A 107 -6.24 15.14 -9.04
CA VAL A 107 -5.57 14.31 -10.06
C VAL A 107 -4.06 14.29 -9.84
N LEU A 108 -3.45 15.45 -9.58
CA LEU A 108 -2.01 15.57 -9.32
C LEU A 108 -1.59 14.74 -8.10
N TYR A 109 -2.26 14.93 -6.97
CA TYR A 109 -2.03 14.18 -5.74
C TYR A 109 -2.16 12.67 -5.98
N GLY A 110 -3.29 12.24 -6.57
CA GLY A 110 -3.56 10.83 -6.78
C GLY A 110 -2.60 10.16 -7.75
N ARG A 111 -2.14 10.86 -8.79
CA ARG A 111 -1.12 10.34 -9.72
C ARG A 111 0.24 10.15 -9.05
N ILE A 112 0.69 11.11 -8.25
CA ILE A 112 1.95 10.96 -7.50
C ILE A 112 1.84 9.80 -6.52
N TYR A 113 0.72 9.69 -5.81
CA TYR A 113 0.46 8.56 -4.91
C TYR A 113 0.50 7.20 -5.64
N LEU A 114 -0.15 7.11 -6.81
CA LEU A 114 -0.15 5.89 -7.63
C LEU A 114 1.24 5.48 -8.11
N LEU A 115 2.16 6.41 -8.33
CA LEU A 115 3.57 6.07 -8.60
C LEU A 115 4.26 5.42 -7.38
N GLY A 116 3.82 5.76 -6.18
CA GLY A 116 4.25 5.12 -4.94
C GLY A 116 3.62 3.75 -4.68
N LEU A 117 2.47 3.45 -5.30
CA LEU A 117 1.68 2.24 -5.03
C LEU A 117 2.48 0.92 -5.17
N PRO A 118 3.34 0.71 -6.18
CA PRO A 118 4.14 -0.51 -6.26
C PRO A 118 5.09 -0.69 -5.07
N PHE A 119 5.61 0.39 -4.53
CA PHE A 119 6.48 0.35 -3.35
C PHE A 119 5.68 0.12 -2.07
N LEU A 120 4.49 0.71 -1.96
CA LEU A 120 3.57 0.44 -0.86
C LEU A 120 3.19 -1.03 -0.80
N MET A 121 2.74 -1.61 -1.92
CA MET A 121 2.34 -3.01 -2.00
C MET A 121 3.51 -3.93 -1.63
N LEU A 122 4.67 -3.68 -2.20
CA LEU A 122 5.88 -4.43 -1.89
C LEU A 122 6.30 -4.31 -0.42
N TYR A 123 6.17 -3.12 0.17
CA TYR A 123 6.40 -2.88 1.60
C TYR A 123 5.44 -3.70 2.46
N ASP A 124 4.14 -3.62 2.17
CA ASP A 124 3.11 -4.28 2.97
C ASP A 124 3.15 -5.80 2.79
N LEU A 125 3.34 -6.32 1.58
CA LEU A 125 3.54 -7.76 1.35
C LEU A 125 4.77 -8.29 2.10
N THR A 126 5.92 -7.62 1.99
CA THR A 126 7.14 -8.07 2.69
C THR A 126 6.99 -8.02 4.20
N LYS A 127 6.28 -7.02 4.72
CA LYS A 127 5.89 -6.90 6.13
C LYS A 127 5.09 -8.13 6.57
N GLU A 128 4.04 -8.49 5.84
CA GLU A 128 3.20 -9.65 6.16
C GLU A 128 3.98 -10.97 6.04
N CYS A 129 4.86 -11.11 5.03
CA CYS A 129 5.73 -12.28 4.89
C CYS A 129 6.69 -12.43 6.08
N ILE A 130 7.33 -11.36 6.53
CA ILE A 130 8.26 -11.37 7.68
C ILE A 130 7.50 -11.70 8.96
N MET A 131 6.29 -11.15 9.14
CA MET A 131 5.40 -11.52 10.25
C MET A 131 5.00 -12.99 10.17
N GLY A 132 4.67 -13.51 8.99
CA GLY A 132 4.41 -14.93 8.75
C GLY A 132 5.60 -15.83 9.07
N CYS A 133 6.83 -15.32 8.94
CA CYS A 133 8.04 -16.01 9.37
C CYS A 133 8.30 -15.97 10.89
N GLY A 134 7.49 -15.23 11.65
CA GLY A 134 7.57 -15.13 13.12
C GLY A 134 8.29 -13.91 13.64
N ASP A 135 8.77 -13.00 12.77
CA ASP A 135 9.38 -11.72 13.20
C ASP A 135 8.34 -10.60 13.12
N SER A 136 7.81 -10.19 14.25
CA SER A 136 6.92 -9.03 14.38
C SER A 136 7.64 -7.73 14.80
N LYS A 137 8.90 -7.82 15.22
CA LYS A 137 9.66 -6.66 15.70
C LYS A 137 10.18 -5.80 14.55
N THR A 138 10.67 -6.43 13.49
CA THR A 138 11.18 -5.72 12.31
C THR A 138 10.09 -4.94 11.59
N PRO A 139 8.91 -5.52 11.29
CA PRO A 139 7.77 -4.77 10.76
C PRO A 139 7.35 -3.58 11.63
N LEU A 140 7.29 -3.76 12.96
CA LEU A 140 6.94 -2.66 13.86
C LEU A 140 7.95 -1.50 13.78
N ARG A 141 9.25 -1.81 13.77
CA ARG A 141 10.32 -0.80 13.63
C ARG A 141 10.22 -0.07 12.28
N ALA A 142 9.95 -0.82 11.21
CA ALA A 142 9.78 -0.26 9.87
C ALA A 142 8.59 0.72 9.83
N VAL A 143 7.43 0.33 10.38
CA VAL A 143 6.24 1.20 10.42
C VAL A 143 6.52 2.49 11.21
N ILE A 144 7.18 2.40 12.36
CA ILE A 144 7.54 3.59 13.14
C ILE A 144 8.50 4.50 12.35
N ALA A 145 9.55 3.93 11.76
CA ALA A 145 10.55 4.69 11.00
C ALA A 145 9.94 5.38 9.77
N THR A 146 9.13 4.66 9.00
CA THR A 146 8.45 5.23 7.81
C THR A 146 7.41 6.28 8.18
N SER A 147 6.69 6.11 9.30
CA SER A 147 5.74 7.11 9.79
C SER A 147 6.44 8.40 10.21
N VAL A 148 7.54 8.30 10.95
CA VAL A 148 8.35 9.47 11.33
C VAL A 148 8.93 10.14 10.10
N MET A 149 9.47 9.37 9.15
CA MET A 149 10.02 9.89 7.91
C MET A 149 8.94 10.62 7.09
N ASN A 150 7.74 10.05 6.96
CA ASN A 150 6.63 10.68 6.26
C ASN A 150 6.27 12.03 6.88
N ILE A 151 6.04 12.08 8.20
CA ILE A 151 5.71 13.33 8.92
C ILE A 151 6.80 14.39 8.73
N VAL A 152 8.08 14.02 8.82
CA VAL A 152 9.18 14.97 8.61
C VAL A 152 9.19 15.49 7.18
N LEU A 153 8.98 14.61 6.20
CA LEU A 153 8.92 15.01 4.79
C LEU A 153 7.70 15.88 4.49
N ASP A 154 6.55 15.62 5.10
CA ASP A 154 5.36 16.47 4.97
C ASP A 154 5.63 17.88 5.49
N LEU A 155 6.25 18.01 6.66
CA LEU A 155 6.62 19.31 7.23
C LEU A 155 7.56 20.11 6.32
N VAL A 156 8.40 19.43 5.54
CA VAL A 156 9.36 20.07 4.62
C VAL A 156 8.75 20.34 3.25
N LEU A 157 7.97 19.38 2.70
CA LEU A 157 7.54 19.40 1.30
C LEU A 157 6.16 20.05 1.09
N VAL A 158 5.26 19.96 2.06
CA VAL A 158 3.89 20.50 1.91
C VAL A 158 3.89 22.01 1.73
N GLY A 159 4.76 22.73 2.45
CA GLY A 159 4.86 24.19 2.33
C GLY A 159 5.20 24.66 0.89
N PRO A 160 6.34 24.21 0.32
CA PRO A 160 6.76 24.67 -1.00
C PRO A 160 6.04 24.00 -2.18
N PHE A 161 5.50 22.77 -2.03
CA PHE A 161 4.96 21.96 -3.14
C PHE A 161 3.48 21.66 -3.01
N GLY A 162 2.80 22.14 -1.96
CA GLY A 162 1.37 21.91 -1.77
C GLY A 162 1.00 20.43 -1.67
N VAL A 163 -0.11 20.05 -2.30
CA VAL A 163 -0.61 18.67 -2.33
C VAL A 163 0.37 17.67 -2.97
N ALA A 164 1.15 18.14 -3.96
CA ALA A 164 2.19 17.30 -4.58
C ALA A 164 3.30 16.95 -3.58
N GLY A 165 3.61 17.87 -2.65
CA GLY A 165 4.57 17.64 -1.57
C GLY A 165 4.12 16.54 -0.62
N ALA A 166 2.84 16.54 -0.22
CA ALA A 166 2.26 15.49 0.61
C ALA A 166 2.31 14.11 -0.07
N ALA A 167 1.87 14.05 -1.33
CA ALA A 167 1.93 12.78 -2.08
C ALA A 167 3.38 12.28 -2.27
N ALA A 168 4.33 13.18 -2.52
CA ALA A 168 5.74 12.84 -2.66
C ALA A 168 6.37 12.37 -1.34
N ALA A 169 6.01 12.98 -0.21
CA ALA A 169 6.45 12.57 1.13
C ALA A 169 6.00 11.13 1.43
N THR A 170 4.73 10.84 1.15
CA THR A 170 4.16 9.50 1.31
C THR A 170 4.86 8.49 0.40
N ALA A 171 5.01 8.78 -0.88
CA ALA A 171 5.71 7.90 -1.83
C ALA A 171 7.17 7.64 -1.43
N ALA A 172 7.89 8.66 -0.98
CA ALA A 172 9.28 8.52 -0.52
C ALA A 172 9.38 7.63 0.72
N ALA A 173 8.47 7.77 1.69
CA ALA A 173 8.43 6.92 2.88
C ALA A 173 8.12 5.46 2.51
N GLN A 174 7.23 5.22 1.54
CA GLN A 174 6.91 3.89 1.01
C GLN A 174 8.13 3.26 0.34
N VAL A 175 8.85 3.99 -0.50
CA VAL A 175 10.09 3.52 -1.14
C VAL A 175 11.12 3.11 -0.10
N ALA A 176 11.38 3.97 0.90
CA ALA A 176 12.33 3.68 1.98
C ALA A 176 11.92 2.43 2.77
N GLY A 177 10.63 2.30 3.09
CA GLY A 177 10.06 1.14 3.76
C GLY A 177 10.23 -0.14 2.95
N ALA A 178 9.90 -0.12 1.66
CA ALA A 178 10.04 -1.26 0.75
C ALA A 178 11.49 -1.72 0.65
N VAL A 179 12.42 -0.79 0.46
CA VAL A 179 13.87 -1.10 0.40
C VAL A 179 14.35 -1.75 1.70
N TYR A 180 13.98 -1.17 2.86
CA TYR A 180 14.35 -1.71 4.16
C TYR A 180 13.81 -3.13 4.37
N MET A 181 12.52 -3.34 4.10
CA MET A 181 11.86 -4.63 4.33
C MET A 181 12.36 -5.71 3.36
N LEU A 182 12.56 -5.38 2.08
CA LEU A 182 13.16 -6.30 1.11
C LEU A 182 14.59 -6.70 1.48
N PHE A 183 15.38 -5.74 1.93
CA PHE A 183 16.74 -6.00 2.36
C PHE A 183 16.77 -6.95 3.58
N HIS A 184 15.85 -6.73 4.53
CA HIS A 184 15.70 -7.62 5.69
C HIS A 184 15.25 -9.02 5.25
N LEU A 185 14.20 -9.14 4.44
CA LEU A 185 13.69 -10.41 3.93
C LEU A 185 14.76 -11.19 3.17
N ARG A 186 15.55 -10.47 2.35
CA ARG A 186 16.66 -11.07 1.60
C ARG A 186 17.75 -11.63 2.51
N ARG A 187 18.03 -10.97 3.62
CA ARG A 187 19.07 -11.42 4.57
C ARG A 187 18.64 -12.57 5.46
N THR A 188 17.35 -12.66 5.77
CA THR A 188 16.85 -13.63 6.76
C THR A 188 16.23 -14.88 6.14
N GLU A 189 15.51 -14.73 5.03
CA GLU A 189 14.68 -15.81 4.47
C GLU A 189 15.03 -16.15 3.02
N LEU A 190 15.70 -15.28 2.26
CA LEU A 190 16.03 -15.48 0.85
C LEU A 190 17.54 -15.69 0.64
N ASP A 191 18.13 -16.67 1.34
CA ASP A 191 19.54 -17.05 1.14
C ASP A 191 19.80 -17.64 -0.26
N THR A 192 18.76 -18.25 -0.86
CA THR A 192 18.84 -18.85 -2.19
C THR A 192 18.64 -17.75 -3.25
N PRO A 193 19.58 -17.58 -4.21
CA PRO A 193 19.42 -16.60 -5.27
C PRO A 193 18.25 -16.95 -6.17
N PHE A 194 17.56 -15.90 -6.68
CA PHE A 194 16.45 -16.08 -7.60
C PHE A 194 16.85 -16.85 -8.86
N GLN A 195 16.04 -17.83 -9.23
CA GLN A 195 16.17 -18.60 -10.47
C GLN A 195 14.82 -18.65 -11.19
N ARG A 196 14.81 -18.51 -12.51
CA ARG A 196 13.58 -18.46 -13.31
C ARG A 196 12.66 -19.66 -13.14
N TRP A 197 13.21 -20.84 -12.89
CA TRP A 197 12.43 -22.06 -12.66
C TRP A 197 11.64 -22.05 -11.32
N MET A 198 11.96 -21.13 -10.43
CA MET A 198 11.21 -20.93 -9.17
C MET A 198 9.83 -20.31 -9.41
N LEU A 199 9.63 -19.57 -10.52
CA LEU A 199 8.33 -19.00 -10.83
C LEU A 199 7.39 -20.08 -11.39
N ARG A 200 6.34 -20.41 -10.63
CA ARG A 200 5.40 -21.46 -11.00
C ARG A 200 3.95 -20.95 -10.95
N ALA A 201 3.21 -21.20 -12.02
CA ALA A 201 1.79 -20.82 -12.14
C ALA A 201 0.91 -21.40 -11.04
N LYS A 202 1.30 -22.54 -10.43
CA LYS A 202 0.56 -23.12 -9.30
C LYS A 202 0.43 -22.16 -8.12
N TYR A 203 1.52 -21.43 -7.80
CA TYR A 203 1.52 -20.45 -6.70
C TYR A 203 0.64 -19.25 -7.03
N ALA A 204 0.67 -18.75 -8.26
CA ALA A 204 -0.20 -17.66 -8.67
C ALA A 204 -1.68 -17.99 -8.43
N LYS A 205 -2.11 -19.22 -8.81
CA LYS A 205 -3.49 -19.67 -8.57
C LYS A 205 -3.83 -19.77 -7.08
N GLU A 206 -2.91 -20.26 -6.26
CA GLU A 206 -3.11 -20.40 -4.82
C GLU A 206 -3.16 -19.03 -4.13
N ILE A 207 -2.26 -18.13 -4.51
CA ILE A 207 -2.22 -16.74 -4.06
C ILE A 207 -3.57 -16.06 -4.37
N PHE A 208 -4.03 -16.11 -5.63
CA PHE A 208 -5.32 -15.52 -6.01
C PHE A 208 -6.50 -16.14 -5.25
N ARG A 209 -6.49 -17.46 -5.03
CA ARG A 209 -7.56 -18.15 -4.29
C ARG A 209 -7.67 -17.67 -2.84
N LEU A 210 -6.56 -17.34 -2.19
CA LEU A 210 -6.55 -16.85 -0.81
C LEU A 210 -6.72 -15.34 -0.73
N SER A 211 -6.16 -14.60 -1.70
CA SER A 211 -6.22 -13.14 -1.70
C SER A 211 -7.61 -12.59 -2.03
N ALA A 212 -8.32 -13.19 -3.01
CA ALA A 212 -9.62 -12.69 -3.44
C ALA A 212 -10.69 -12.61 -2.33
N PRO A 213 -10.89 -13.64 -1.47
CA PRO A 213 -11.81 -13.54 -0.35
C PRO A 213 -11.39 -12.44 0.66
N ASN A 214 -10.10 -12.30 0.92
CA ASN A 214 -9.57 -11.31 1.85
C ASN A 214 -9.76 -9.87 1.32
N SER A 215 -9.57 -9.64 0.01
CA SER A 215 -9.87 -8.35 -0.63
C SER A 215 -11.35 -7.98 -0.49
N LEU A 216 -12.25 -8.93 -0.74
CA LEU A 216 -13.69 -8.74 -0.60
C LEU A 216 -14.08 -8.47 0.87
N GLN A 217 -13.46 -9.14 1.81
CA GLN A 217 -13.71 -8.94 3.24
C GLN A 217 -13.26 -7.54 3.69
N GLN A 218 -12.09 -7.06 3.25
CA GLN A 218 -11.62 -5.72 3.56
C GLN A 218 -12.54 -4.65 2.95
N ALA A 219 -12.91 -4.80 1.67
CA ALA A 219 -13.84 -3.90 1.00
C ALA A 219 -15.21 -3.84 1.72
N SER A 220 -15.77 -5.00 2.09
CA SER A 220 -17.08 -5.06 2.78
C SER A 220 -17.02 -4.46 4.19
N GLY A 221 -15.94 -4.69 4.93
CA GLY A 221 -15.74 -4.11 6.28
C GLY A 221 -15.76 -2.59 6.26
N THR A 222 -15.11 -1.98 5.27
CA THR A 222 -15.10 -0.51 5.13
C THR A 222 -16.43 0.04 4.67
N ILE A 223 -17.11 -0.61 3.72
CA ILE A 223 -18.45 -0.20 3.28
C ILE A 223 -19.41 -0.20 4.48
N ILE A 224 -19.40 -1.27 5.30
CA ILE A 224 -20.24 -1.36 6.51
C ILE A 224 -19.91 -0.23 7.50
N THR A 225 -18.63 0.08 7.69
CA THR A 225 -18.21 1.14 8.61
C THR A 225 -18.64 2.52 8.11
N THR A 226 -18.49 2.80 6.82
CA THR A 226 -18.90 4.04 6.18
C THR A 226 -20.42 4.23 6.23
N VAL A 227 -21.19 3.16 5.94
CA VAL A 227 -22.64 3.20 6.03
C VAL A 227 -23.11 3.41 7.48
N LYS A 228 -22.48 2.77 8.47
CA LYS A 228 -22.79 3.01 9.89
C LYS A 228 -22.52 4.45 10.30
N GLN A 229 -21.41 5.05 9.87
CA GLN A 229 -21.09 6.44 10.16
C GLN A 229 -22.08 7.41 9.51
N GLY A 230 -22.51 7.14 8.27
CA GLY A 230 -23.52 7.94 7.59
C GLY A 230 -24.95 7.80 8.13
N LEU A 231 -25.25 6.74 8.89
CA LEU A 231 -26.56 6.53 9.53
C LEU A 231 -26.61 7.05 10.97
N LEU A 232 -25.45 7.27 11.60
CA LEU A 232 -25.35 7.70 13.01
C LEU A 232 -25.00 9.20 13.16
N GLY A 233 -24.66 9.87 12.07
CA GLY A 233 -24.41 11.32 11.97
C GLY A 233 -25.51 12.03 11.22
#